data_0a2d5d0ec30e5adcdc7a3bf0463210f0
#
_entry.id   0a2d5d0ec30e5adcdc7a3bf0463210f0
#
_cell.length_a   1.000
_cell.length_b   1.000
_cell.length_c   1.000
_cell.angle_alpha   90.00
_cell.angle_beta   90.00
_cell.angle_gamma   90.00
#
_symmetry.space_group_name_H-M   'P 1'
#
loop_
_entity.id
_entity.type
_entity.pdbx_description
1 polymer ?
#
loop_
_entity_poly.entity_id
_entity_poly.type
_entity_poly.pdbx_seq_one_letter_code
_entity_poly.pdbx_strand_id
1 'polypeptide(L)'
;MEDGITRERRFMNDFWLFRKKFYEPQKENSYWISLINEANELMKKYDNDDYLGGLVLTCIDDLEHRYARMECRELEHSIVENVYSGIMQKRKETKR
;
A
#
# COMPACT_ATOMS: atom_id res chain seq x y z
N MET A 1 11.82 15.67 28.50
CA MET A 1 10.67 15.01 27.90
C MET A 1 10.29 15.70 26.60
N GLU A 2 10.04 14.92 25.58
CA GLU A 2 9.70 15.43 24.27
C GLU A 2 8.22 15.81 24.23
N ASP A 3 7.87 16.96 23.67
CA ASP A 3 6.45 17.31 23.54
C ASP A 3 5.85 16.61 22.33
N GLY A 4 4.52 16.68 22.23
CA GLY A 4 3.79 15.98 21.18
C GLY A 4 4.13 16.45 19.77
N ILE A 5 4.37 17.74 19.62
CA ILE A 5 4.69 18.32 18.32
C ILE A 5 6.03 17.83 17.83
N THR A 6 7.02 17.83 18.71
CA THR A 6 8.38 17.37 18.37
C THR A 6 8.36 15.89 18.04
N ARG A 7 7.61 15.12 18.84
CA ARG A 7 7.49 13.68 18.62
C ARG A 7 6.84 13.38 17.27
N GLU A 8 5.79 14.08 16.94
CA GLU A 8 5.10 13.87 15.67
C GLU A 8 5.98 14.26 14.49
N ARG A 9 6.70 15.35 14.62
CA ARG A 9 7.62 15.79 13.58
C ARG A 9 8.70 14.75 13.33
N ARG A 10 9.24 14.18 14.38
CA ARG A 10 10.25 13.13 14.27
C ARG A 10 9.65 11.90 13.59
N PHE A 11 8.41 11.56 13.96
CA PHE A 11 7.69 10.47 13.31
C PHE A 11 7.53 10.76 11.82
N MET A 12 7.14 11.96 11.46
CA MET A 12 6.93 12.30 10.05
C MET A 12 8.20 12.14 9.23
N ASN A 13 9.35 12.45 9.81
CA ASN A 13 10.62 12.22 9.13
C ASN A 13 10.87 10.74 8.91
N ASP A 14 10.66 9.94 9.95
CA ASP A 14 10.85 8.49 9.86
C ASP A 14 9.84 7.87 8.89
N PHE A 15 8.61 8.35 8.95
CA PHE A 15 7.54 7.88 8.09
C PHE A 15 7.83 8.19 6.63
N TRP A 16 8.38 9.37 6.36
CA TRP A 16 8.74 9.75 5.00
C TRP A 16 9.83 8.81 4.45
N LEU A 17 10.82 8.48 5.26
CA LEU A 17 11.86 7.54 4.85
C LEU A 17 11.27 6.17 4.55
N PHE A 18 10.33 5.73 5.37
CA PHE A 18 9.61 4.49 5.16
C PHE A 18 8.84 4.54 3.85
N ARG A 19 8.07 5.58 3.63
CA ARG A 19 7.30 5.74 2.39
C ARG A 19 8.20 5.78 1.17
N LYS A 20 9.32 6.46 1.27
CA LYS A 20 10.25 6.60 0.16
C LYS A 20 10.84 5.26 -0.22
N LYS A 21 11.17 4.44 0.76
CA LYS A 21 11.74 3.12 0.53
C LYS A 21 10.76 2.19 -0.19
N PHE A 22 9.48 2.29 0.16
CA PHE A 22 8.45 1.43 -0.42
C PHE A 22 7.51 2.19 -1.33
N TYR A 23 8.00 3.24 -1.93
CA TYR A 23 7.15 4.15 -2.70
C TYR A 23 6.43 3.47 -3.86
N GLU A 24 7.10 2.58 -4.55
CA GLU A 24 6.51 1.87 -5.67
C GLU A 24 6.20 0.43 -5.30
N PRO A 25 4.92 0.03 -5.36
CA PRO A 25 4.56 -1.36 -5.01
C PRO A 25 5.21 -2.34 -5.98
N GLN A 26 5.66 -3.44 -5.43
CA GLN A 26 6.33 -4.49 -6.19
C GLN A 26 5.53 -5.78 -6.08
N LYS A 27 5.80 -6.68 -7.02
CA LYS A 27 5.10 -7.95 -7.07
C LYS A 27 5.66 -8.99 -6.10
N GLU A 28 6.93 -8.89 -5.77
CA GLU A 28 7.62 -9.89 -4.97
C GLU A 28 7.11 -9.93 -3.54
N ASN A 29 6.97 -11.15 -3.02
CA ASN A 29 6.56 -11.33 -1.62
C ASN A 29 7.54 -10.67 -0.66
N SER A 30 8.82 -10.69 -0.99
CA SER A 30 9.84 -10.09 -0.12
C SER A 30 9.59 -8.59 0.10
N TYR A 31 9.06 -7.91 -0.91
CA TYR A 31 8.70 -6.50 -0.77
C TYR A 31 7.64 -6.33 0.32
N TRP A 32 6.57 -7.13 0.25
CA TRP A 32 5.46 -7.00 1.20
C TRP A 32 5.84 -7.43 2.60
N ILE A 33 6.67 -8.46 2.70
CA ILE A 33 7.17 -8.91 4.00
C ILE A 33 8.04 -7.82 4.63
N SER A 34 8.94 -7.24 3.87
CA SER A 34 9.78 -6.14 4.36
C SER A 34 8.94 -4.93 4.75
N LEU A 35 7.94 -4.61 3.95
CA LEU A 35 7.04 -3.49 4.23
C LEU A 35 6.37 -3.66 5.59
N ILE A 36 5.79 -4.84 5.84
CA ILE A 36 5.10 -5.10 7.11
C ILE A 36 6.08 -5.09 8.27
N ASN A 37 7.24 -5.71 8.09
CA ASN A 37 8.24 -5.74 9.16
C ASN A 37 8.73 -4.34 9.53
N GLU A 38 9.01 -3.51 8.54
CA GLU A 38 9.47 -2.17 8.82
C GLU A 38 8.36 -1.28 9.37
N ALA A 39 7.13 -1.51 8.93
CA ALA A 39 5.99 -0.81 9.51
C ALA A 39 5.86 -1.13 10.99
N ASN A 40 6.00 -2.40 11.35
CA ASN A 40 5.94 -2.82 12.75
C ASN A 40 7.05 -2.19 13.57
N GLU A 41 8.24 -2.13 13.03
CA GLU A 41 9.36 -1.50 13.72
C GLU A 41 9.12 -0.01 13.94
N LEU A 42 8.59 0.65 12.92
CA LEU A 42 8.27 2.06 13.02
C LEU A 42 7.22 2.32 14.09
N MET A 43 6.18 1.50 14.12
CA MET A 43 5.11 1.65 15.11
C MET A 43 5.63 1.39 16.52
N LYS A 44 6.48 0.38 16.69
CA LYS A 44 7.07 0.09 18.00
C LYS A 44 7.90 1.25 18.51
N LYS A 45 8.61 1.90 17.63
CA LYS A 45 9.44 3.04 17.99
C LYS A 45 8.62 4.17 18.62
N TYR A 46 7.35 4.25 18.27
CA TYR A 46 6.45 5.28 18.76
C TYR A 46 5.35 4.70 19.64
N ASP A 47 5.66 3.60 20.33
CA ASP A 47 4.81 2.99 21.35
C ASP A 47 3.42 2.60 20.82
N ASN A 48 3.36 2.23 19.54
CA ASN A 48 2.10 1.81 18.90
C ASN A 48 1.00 2.87 19.05
N ASP A 49 1.38 4.12 18.91
CA ASP A 49 0.44 5.23 18.98
C ASP A 49 -0.68 5.06 17.94
N ASP A 50 -1.92 5.21 18.36
CA ASP A 50 -3.06 4.97 17.49
C ASP A 50 -3.09 5.90 16.29
N TYR A 51 -2.82 7.18 16.51
CA TYR A 51 -2.87 8.16 15.42
C TYR A 51 -1.74 7.91 14.42
N LEU A 52 -0.52 7.75 14.93
CA LEU A 52 0.64 7.53 14.06
C LEU A 52 0.54 6.18 13.36
N GLY A 53 0.07 5.16 14.08
CA GLY A 53 -0.17 3.85 13.50
C GLY A 53 -1.20 3.90 12.39
N GLY A 54 -2.23 4.73 12.56
CA GLY A 54 -3.24 4.92 11.53
C GLY A 54 -2.66 5.46 10.24
N LEU A 55 -1.69 6.37 10.35
CA LEU A 55 -1.02 6.90 9.17
C LEU A 55 -0.23 5.82 8.44
N VAL A 56 0.47 4.97 9.18
CA VAL A 56 1.23 3.87 8.60
C VAL A 56 0.29 2.89 7.90
N LEU A 57 -0.81 2.54 8.54
CA LEU A 57 -1.80 1.62 7.96
C LEU A 57 -2.43 2.21 6.70
N THR A 58 -2.70 3.51 6.70
CA THR A 58 -3.24 4.19 5.53
C THR A 58 -2.26 4.11 4.37
N CYS A 59 -0.98 4.26 4.65
CA CYS A 59 0.05 4.16 3.63
C CYS A 59 0.10 2.76 3.02
N ILE A 60 0.04 1.73 3.88
CA ILE A 60 0.06 0.34 3.41
C ILE A 60 -1.18 0.07 2.55
N ASP A 61 -2.33 0.53 3.02
CA ASP A 61 -3.58 0.37 2.29
C ASP A 61 -3.51 1.02 0.91
N ASP A 62 -2.94 2.21 0.84
CA ASP A 62 -2.76 2.90 -0.43
C ASP A 62 -1.84 2.11 -1.37
N LEU A 63 -0.76 1.55 -0.84
CA LEU A 63 0.15 0.74 -1.65
C LEU A 63 -0.55 -0.49 -2.19
N GLU A 64 -1.37 -1.14 -1.37
CA GLU A 64 -2.13 -2.30 -1.81
C GLU A 64 -3.10 -1.93 -2.93
N HIS A 65 -3.77 -0.80 -2.78
CA HIS A 65 -4.70 -0.34 -3.82
C HIS A 65 -3.97 0.00 -5.11
N ARG A 66 -2.82 0.63 -5.00
CA ARG A 66 -2.03 0.95 -6.19
C ARG A 66 -1.54 -0.31 -6.88
N TYR A 67 -1.12 -1.28 -6.10
CA TYR A 67 -0.68 -2.55 -6.66
C TYR A 67 -1.82 -3.26 -7.39
N ALA A 68 -3.00 -3.27 -6.78
CA ALA A 68 -4.16 -3.89 -7.40
C ALA A 68 -4.52 -3.23 -8.73
N ARG A 69 -4.42 -1.90 -8.78
CA ARG A 69 -4.66 -1.18 -10.04
C ARG A 69 -3.63 -1.51 -11.11
N MET A 70 -2.37 -1.66 -10.70
CA MET A 70 -1.31 -2.04 -11.63
C MET A 70 -1.55 -3.43 -12.19
N GLU A 71 -1.94 -4.36 -11.33
CA GLU A 71 -2.25 -5.72 -11.77
C GLU A 71 -3.42 -5.73 -12.73
N CYS A 72 -4.44 -4.96 -12.45
CA CYS A 72 -5.59 -4.85 -13.35
C CYS A 72 -5.19 -4.32 -14.71
N ARG A 73 -4.33 -3.32 -14.73
CA ARG A 73 -3.86 -2.75 -16.00
C ARG A 73 -3.06 -3.76 -16.79
N GLU A 74 -2.20 -4.51 -16.12
CA GLU A 74 -1.42 -5.54 -16.79
C GLU A 74 -2.31 -6.61 -17.39
N LEU A 75 -3.33 -7.02 -16.64
CA LEU A 75 -4.27 -8.00 -17.13
C LEU A 75 -5.02 -7.47 -18.34
N GLU A 76 -5.54 -6.26 -18.25
CA GLU A 76 -6.23 -5.65 -19.36
C GLU A 76 -5.34 -5.58 -20.59
N HIS A 77 -4.10 -5.14 -20.37
CA HIS A 77 -3.18 -4.97 -21.47
C HIS A 77 -2.80 -6.30 -22.11
N SER A 78 -2.64 -7.34 -21.32
CA SER A 78 -2.21 -8.63 -21.82
C SER A 78 -3.33 -9.45 -22.47
N ILE A 79 -4.56 -9.23 -22.06
CA ILE A 79 -5.67 -10.04 -22.55
C ILE A 79 -6.71 -9.26 -23.35
N VAL A 80 -6.57 -7.97 -23.41
CA VAL A 80 -7.59 -7.11 -24.02
C VAL A 80 -7.87 -7.54 -25.47
N GLU A 81 -6.85 -7.96 -26.18
CA GLU A 81 -7.03 -8.35 -27.57
C GLU A 81 -7.59 -9.74 -27.73
N ASN A 82 -7.44 -10.58 -26.73
CA ASN A 82 -7.86 -11.98 -26.83
C ASN A 82 -9.18 -12.25 -26.16
N VAL A 83 -9.41 -11.67 -24.99
CA VAL A 83 -10.52 -12.06 -24.14
C VAL A 83 -11.38 -10.88 -23.70
N TYR A 84 -11.02 -9.70 -24.09
CA TYR A 84 -11.73 -8.51 -23.66
C TYR A 84 -13.25 -8.63 -23.86
N SER A 85 -13.66 -9.07 -25.04
CA SER A 85 -15.07 -9.23 -25.32
C SER A 85 -15.73 -10.23 -24.39
N GLY A 86 -15.05 -11.34 -24.13
CA GLY A 86 -15.57 -12.34 -23.22
C GLY A 86 -15.75 -11.84 -21.82
N ILE A 87 -14.77 -11.07 -21.35
CA ILE A 87 -14.84 -10.48 -20.01
C ILE A 87 -16.00 -9.51 -19.91
N MET A 88 -16.17 -8.67 -20.89
CA MET A 88 -17.26 -7.72 -20.92
C MET A 88 -18.62 -8.41 -20.91
N GLN A 89 -18.71 -9.48 -21.66
CA GLN A 89 -19.96 -10.26 -21.69
C GLN A 89 -20.25 -10.87 -20.33
N LYS A 90 -19.24 -11.40 -19.67
CA LYS A 90 -19.42 -11.95 -18.34
C LYS A 90 -19.91 -10.91 -17.37
N ARG A 91 -19.38 -9.71 -17.46
CA ARG A 91 -19.84 -8.62 -16.60
C ARG A 91 -21.30 -8.32 -16.82
N LYS A 92 -21.72 -8.29 -18.06
CA LYS A 92 -23.12 -8.04 -18.38
C LYS A 92 -24.00 -9.12 -17.80
N GLU A 93 -23.58 -10.34 -17.90
CA GLU A 93 -24.33 -11.45 -17.36
C GLU A 93 -24.47 -11.39 -15.86
N THR A 94 -23.40 -11.05 -15.18
CA THR A 94 -23.44 -10.98 -13.72
C THR A 94 -24.24 -9.80 -13.20
N LYS A 95 -24.45 -8.82 -14.01
CA LYS A 95 -25.20 -7.63 -13.59
C LYS A 95 -26.70 -7.84 -13.49
N ARG A 96 -27.19 -8.88 -14.02
CA ARG A 96 -28.63 -9.14 -14.00
C ARG A 96 -29.22 -9.55 -12.71
#